data_3d175f1857d80eaa5372e21d8106a220
#
_entry.id   3d175f1857d80eaa5372e21d8106a220
#
_cell.length_a   1.000
_cell.length_b   1.000
_cell.length_c   1.000
_cell.angle_alpha   90.00
_cell.angle_beta   90.00
_cell.angle_gamma   90.00
#
_symmetry.space_group_name_H-M   'P 1'
#
loop_
_entity.id
_entity.type
_entity.pdbx_description
1 polymer ?
#
loop_
_entity_poly.entity_id
_entity_poly.type
_entity_poly.pdbx_seq_one_letter_code
_entity_poly.pdbx_strand_id
1 'polypeptide(L)'
;MRILANDGIDAAGKSILEAAGFEVITQKIAQEELADKIGDYDVLIVRSATKVNANIINASNLKLIARAGVGLDNIDIKAAGLKNIPVVNTPNASSRSVAELVFAHLFSLSRFLHQANREMPSNGIEGFKDMKKVFSEGFELMDKKLGIIGFGRIGQEVAKMAIGLGMEVLVYDYKQREFDVIVSLSNAYKSNNFKVTLKGQSLETVLSQIGRAHVLTPVTVPYLVCRLLLEKK
;
A
#
# COMPACT_ATOMS: atom_id res chain seq x y z
N MET A 1 -8.50 25.35 -18.09
CA MET A 1 -8.80 23.90 -18.19
C MET A 1 -9.64 23.53 -16.99
N ARG A 2 -10.70 22.73 -17.23
CA ARG A 2 -11.61 22.25 -16.19
C ARG A 2 -11.24 20.83 -15.78
N ILE A 3 -11.02 20.61 -14.51
CA ILE A 3 -10.60 19.34 -13.93
C ILE A 3 -11.73 18.79 -13.08
N LEU A 4 -12.21 17.58 -13.38
CA LEU A 4 -13.13 16.85 -12.52
C LEU A 4 -12.35 15.88 -11.63
N ALA A 5 -12.36 16.09 -10.31
CA ALA A 5 -11.86 15.14 -9.33
C ALA A 5 -13.03 14.32 -8.75
N ASN A 6 -13.51 13.34 -9.52
CA ASN A 6 -14.77 12.64 -9.25
C ASN A 6 -14.78 11.82 -7.96
N ASP A 7 -13.63 11.30 -7.55
CA ASP A 7 -13.46 10.58 -6.28
C ASP A 7 -12.88 11.47 -5.16
N GLY A 8 -12.90 12.78 -5.38
CA GLY A 8 -12.29 13.77 -4.49
C GLY A 8 -10.75 13.87 -4.65
N ILE A 9 -10.20 14.93 -4.09
CA ILE A 9 -8.77 15.21 -4.02
C ILE A 9 -8.48 15.89 -2.68
N ASP A 10 -7.27 15.72 -2.17
CA ASP A 10 -6.81 16.42 -0.96
C ASP A 10 -6.84 17.95 -1.16
N ALA A 11 -7.15 18.68 -0.10
CA ALA A 11 -7.28 20.14 -0.14
C ALA A 11 -5.98 20.82 -0.63
N ALA A 12 -4.81 20.33 -0.23
CA ALA A 12 -3.54 20.86 -0.68
C ALA A 12 -3.34 20.62 -2.18
N GLY A 13 -3.71 19.44 -2.68
CA GLY A 13 -3.67 19.12 -4.11
C GLY A 13 -4.61 20.00 -4.93
N LYS A 14 -5.81 20.25 -4.42
CA LYS A 14 -6.77 21.18 -5.03
C LYS A 14 -6.20 22.60 -5.11
N SER A 15 -5.66 23.10 -4.01
CA SER A 15 -5.08 24.45 -3.95
C SER A 15 -3.91 24.64 -4.91
N ILE A 16 -3.06 23.61 -5.07
CA ILE A 16 -1.94 23.64 -6.04
C ILE A 16 -2.47 23.77 -7.49
N LEU A 17 -3.50 23.01 -7.84
CA LEU A 17 -4.08 23.04 -9.18
C LEU A 17 -4.79 24.39 -9.44
N GLU A 18 -5.54 24.93 -8.46
CA GLU A 18 -6.20 26.22 -8.55
C GLU A 18 -5.19 27.37 -8.67
N ALA A 19 -4.10 27.33 -7.89
CA ALA A 19 -3.00 28.29 -8.00
C ALA A 19 -2.31 28.27 -9.37
N ALA A 20 -2.32 27.11 -10.05
CA ALA A 20 -1.82 26.95 -11.42
C ALA A 20 -2.84 27.41 -12.47
N GLY A 21 -4.00 27.96 -12.08
CA GLY A 21 -5.01 28.52 -12.98
C GLY A 21 -6.01 27.49 -13.53
N PHE A 22 -6.13 26.31 -12.91
CA PHE A 22 -7.12 25.31 -13.27
C PHE A 22 -8.42 25.51 -12.45
N GLU A 23 -9.55 25.26 -13.06
CA GLU A 23 -10.85 25.15 -12.36
C GLU A 23 -11.01 23.71 -11.89
N VAL A 24 -11.06 23.46 -10.57
CA VAL A 24 -11.12 22.13 -9.98
C VAL A 24 -12.49 21.86 -9.37
N ILE A 25 -13.23 20.95 -9.99
CA ILE A 25 -14.57 20.52 -9.56
C ILE A 25 -14.42 19.22 -8.76
N THR A 26 -14.90 19.23 -7.51
CA THR A 26 -14.86 18.06 -6.61
C THR A 26 -16.26 17.50 -6.33
N GLN A 27 -17.30 18.09 -6.93
CA GLN A 27 -18.63 17.54 -6.83
C GLN A 27 -18.71 16.24 -7.61
N LYS A 28 -19.04 15.16 -6.90
CA LYS A 28 -19.14 13.82 -7.49
C LYS A 28 -20.28 13.74 -8.50
N ILE A 29 -19.98 13.21 -9.67
CA ILE A 29 -20.96 12.79 -10.68
C ILE A 29 -21.16 11.29 -10.51
N ALA A 30 -22.41 10.83 -10.49
CA ALA A 30 -22.75 9.41 -10.42
C ALA A 30 -22.19 8.64 -11.62
N GLN A 31 -21.87 7.37 -11.43
CA GLN A 31 -21.25 6.54 -12.47
C GLN A 31 -22.10 6.47 -13.74
N GLU A 32 -23.42 6.43 -13.57
CA GLU A 32 -24.42 6.32 -14.63
C GLU A 32 -24.53 7.59 -15.47
N GLU A 33 -24.29 8.76 -14.85
CA GLU A 33 -24.39 10.07 -15.48
C GLU A 33 -23.05 10.57 -16.02
N LEU A 34 -21.96 9.88 -15.68
CA LEU A 34 -20.60 10.38 -15.98
C LEU A 34 -20.34 10.48 -17.46
N ALA A 35 -20.85 9.56 -18.28
CA ALA A 35 -20.68 9.59 -19.72
C ALA A 35 -21.35 10.82 -20.36
N ASP A 36 -22.50 11.25 -19.84
CA ASP A 36 -23.26 12.37 -20.40
C ASP A 36 -22.64 13.73 -20.01
N LYS A 37 -21.93 13.79 -18.87
CA LYS A 37 -21.40 15.04 -18.30
C LYS A 37 -19.90 15.22 -18.50
N ILE A 38 -19.17 14.17 -18.87
CA ILE A 38 -17.70 14.21 -18.95
C ILE A 38 -17.17 15.09 -20.09
N GLY A 39 -17.99 15.36 -21.09
CA GLY A 39 -17.61 16.22 -22.22
C GLY A 39 -17.27 17.65 -21.85
N ASP A 40 -17.72 18.12 -20.67
CA ASP A 40 -17.47 19.47 -20.17
C ASP A 40 -16.10 19.63 -19.48
N TYR A 41 -15.30 18.56 -19.38
CA TYR A 41 -14.04 18.54 -18.64
C TYR A 41 -12.84 18.21 -19.54
N ASP A 42 -11.71 18.84 -19.25
CA ASP A 42 -10.42 18.58 -19.93
C ASP A 42 -9.63 17.45 -19.24
N VAL A 43 -9.77 17.31 -17.92
CA VAL A 43 -9.01 16.34 -17.13
C VAL A 43 -9.94 15.62 -16.16
N LEU A 44 -9.77 14.31 -16.05
CA LEU A 44 -10.47 13.49 -15.07
C LEU A 44 -9.47 12.94 -14.06
N ILE A 45 -9.68 13.25 -12.79
CA ILE A 45 -8.93 12.65 -11.66
C ILE A 45 -9.86 11.68 -10.94
N VAL A 46 -9.41 10.44 -10.80
CA VAL A 46 -10.16 9.37 -10.10
C VAL A 46 -9.29 8.67 -9.06
N ARG A 47 -9.93 7.95 -8.16
CA ARG A 47 -9.28 6.99 -7.26
C ARG A 47 -9.74 5.58 -7.63
N SER A 48 -10.36 4.85 -6.71
CA SER A 48 -10.80 3.46 -6.92
C SER A 48 -12.31 3.33 -7.16
N ALA A 49 -13.10 4.34 -6.82
CA ALA A 49 -14.56 4.24 -6.85
C ALA A 49 -15.14 4.44 -8.26
N THR A 50 -14.60 5.37 -9.02
CA THR A 50 -15.04 5.66 -10.40
C THR A 50 -14.42 4.66 -11.37
N LYS A 51 -15.25 4.01 -12.19
CA LYS A 51 -14.82 3.15 -13.30
C LYS A 51 -14.83 3.94 -14.59
N VAL A 52 -13.65 4.18 -15.17
CA VAL A 52 -13.48 4.91 -16.43
C VAL A 52 -13.43 3.91 -17.58
N ASN A 53 -14.59 3.46 -18.00
CA ASN A 53 -14.76 2.50 -19.09
C ASN A 53 -14.72 3.16 -20.48
N ALA A 54 -14.72 2.34 -21.53
CA ALA A 54 -14.69 2.81 -22.91
C ALA A 54 -15.85 3.78 -23.26
N ASN A 55 -17.04 3.59 -22.67
CA ASN A 55 -18.19 4.48 -22.93
C ASN A 55 -17.90 5.91 -22.45
N ILE A 56 -17.40 6.07 -21.22
CA ILE A 56 -17.02 7.38 -20.66
C ILE A 56 -15.89 8.01 -21.50
N ILE A 57 -14.86 7.21 -21.83
CA ILE A 57 -13.74 7.68 -22.64
C ILE A 57 -14.20 8.14 -24.01
N ASN A 58 -15.08 7.39 -24.67
CA ASN A 58 -15.59 7.72 -26.01
C ASN A 58 -16.47 8.98 -26.00
N ALA A 59 -17.24 9.20 -24.95
CA ALA A 59 -18.07 10.39 -24.77
C ALA A 59 -17.28 11.64 -24.38
N SER A 60 -16.01 11.50 -23.98
CA SER A 60 -15.21 12.58 -23.43
C SER A 60 -14.36 13.32 -24.45
N ASN A 61 -13.99 14.57 -24.12
CA ASN A 61 -12.97 15.37 -24.77
C ASN A 61 -11.72 15.50 -23.87
N LEU A 62 -11.47 14.51 -23.03
CA LEU A 62 -10.39 14.52 -22.06
C LEU A 62 -9.01 14.59 -22.73
N LYS A 63 -8.15 15.43 -22.17
CA LYS A 63 -6.73 15.56 -22.51
C LYS A 63 -5.85 14.71 -21.62
N LEU A 64 -6.35 14.31 -20.44
CA LEU A 64 -5.61 13.52 -19.46
C LEU A 64 -6.58 12.78 -18.53
N ILE A 65 -6.26 11.53 -18.20
CA ILE A 65 -6.86 10.80 -17.11
C ILE A 65 -5.79 10.57 -16.04
N ALA A 66 -6.02 11.01 -14.81
CA ALA A 66 -5.11 10.82 -13.69
C ALA A 66 -5.74 9.92 -12.63
N ARG A 67 -5.01 8.89 -12.19
CA ARG A 67 -5.42 8.08 -11.05
C ARG A 67 -4.57 8.39 -9.82
N ALA A 68 -5.21 8.87 -8.76
CA ALA A 68 -4.58 9.02 -7.46
C ALA A 68 -4.49 7.65 -6.75
N GLY A 69 -3.56 6.83 -7.20
CA GLY A 69 -3.30 5.46 -6.74
C GLY A 69 -2.34 4.71 -7.67
N VAL A 70 -2.03 3.46 -7.33
CA VAL A 70 -1.01 2.67 -8.04
C VAL A 70 -1.60 1.87 -9.21
N GLY A 71 -2.68 1.12 -8.99
CA GLY A 71 -3.31 0.28 -10.00
C GLY A 71 -4.02 1.13 -11.07
N LEU A 72 -4.34 0.54 -12.20
CA LEU A 72 -5.09 1.17 -13.29
C LEU A 72 -6.28 0.29 -13.73
N ASP A 73 -6.67 -0.65 -12.90
CA ASP A 73 -7.68 -1.66 -13.14
C ASP A 73 -9.11 -1.11 -13.33
N ASN A 74 -9.36 0.10 -12.83
CA ASN A 74 -10.61 0.81 -13.01
C ASN A 74 -10.64 1.74 -14.24
N ILE A 75 -9.59 1.76 -15.07
CA ILE A 75 -9.48 2.60 -16.27
C ILE A 75 -9.26 1.71 -17.50
N ASP A 76 -10.04 1.88 -18.53
CA ASP A 76 -9.83 1.22 -19.82
C ASP A 76 -8.68 1.87 -20.59
N ILE A 77 -7.47 1.38 -20.32
CA ILE A 77 -6.23 1.88 -20.93
C ILE A 77 -6.23 1.72 -22.47
N LYS A 78 -6.89 0.67 -22.98
CA LYS A 78 -6.94 0.44 -24.42
C LYS A 78 -7.80 1.50 -25.11
N ALA A 79 -8.98 1.78 -24.54
CA ALA A 79 -9.86 2.82 -25.06
C ALA A 79 -9.19 4.21 -24.97
N ALA A 80 -8.49 4.53 -23.86
CA ALA A 80 -7.75 5.77 -23.72
C ALA A 80 -6.64 5.89 -24.78
N GLY A 81 -5.89 4.83 -25.03
CA GLY A 81 -4.85 4.77 -26.03
C GLY A 81 -5.38 5.00 -27.47
N LEU A 82 -6.52 4.42 -27.82
CA LEU A 82 -7.18 4.63 -29.13
C LEU A 82 -7.60 6.09 -29.36
N LYS A 83 -7.91 6.83 -28.30
CA LYS A 83 -8.21 8.28 -28.35
C LYS A 83 -6.99 9.17 -28.11
N ASN A 84 -5.79 8.60 -27.97
CA ASN A 84 -4.58 9.31 -27.61
C ASN A 84 -4.69 10.13 -26.31
N ILE A 85 -5.49 9.63 -25.33
CA ILE A 85 -5.62 10.25 -24.03
C ILE A 85 -4.56 9.62 -23.11
N PRO A 86 -3.57 10.37 -22.62
CA PRO A 86 -2.58 9.87 -21.68
C PRO A 86 -3.24 9.51 -20.34
N VAL A 87 -2.78 8.41 -19.74
CA VAL A 87 -3.19 7.98 -18.41
C VAL A 87 -1.98 7.99 -17.50
N VAL A 88 -2.08 8.73 -16.39
CA VAL A 88 -1.02 8.83 -15.36
C VAL A 88 -1.52 8.33 -14.02
N ASN A 89 -0.59 7.86 -13.19
CA ASN A 89 -0.90 7.41 -11.84
C ASN A 89 0.17 7.86 -10.82
N THR A 90 -0.06 7.57 -9.53
CA THR A 90 0.85 7.91 -8.44
C THR A 90 1.49 6.64 -7.83
N PRO A 91 2.46 6.00 -8.52
CA PRO A 91 2.92 4.65 -8.17
C PRO A 91 3.73 4.56 -6.88
N ASN A 92 4.23 5.67 -6.35
CA ASN A 92 5.08 5.69 -5.15
C ASN A 92 4.35 6.19 -3.89
N ALA A 93 3.21 6.87 -4.04
CA ALA A 93 2.60 7.65 -2.96
C ALA A 93 2.16 6.80 -1.75
N SER A 94 1.71 5.56 -1.96
CA SER A 94 1.18 4.71 -0.89
C SER A 94 2.16 3.65 -0.37
N SER A 95 3.35 3.51 -0.96
CA SER A 95 4.23 2.38 -0.65
C SER A 95 4.64 2.34 0.83
N ARG A 96 4.99 3.49 1.40
CA ARG A 96 5.35 3.60 2.81
C ARG A 96 4.16 3.35 3.73
N SER A 97 3.01 3.96 3.45
CA SER A 97 1.80 3.78 4.27
C SER A 97 1.35 2.32 4.33
N VAL A 98 1.46 1.59 3.20
CA VAL A 98 1.16 0.15 3.17
C VAL A 98 2.19 -0.63 4.01
N ALA A 99 3.48 -0.30 3.93
CA ALA A 99 4.50 -0.94 4.74
C ALA A 99 4.29 -0.67 6.25
N GLU A 100 3.90 0.54 6.63
CA GLU A 100 3.54 0.88 8.02
C GLU A 100 2.34 0.06 8.51
N LEU A 101 1.33 -0.13 7.68
CA LEU A 101 0.18 -0.99 8.01
C LEU A 101 0.60 -2.45 8.20
N VAL A 102 1.53 -2.96 7.39
CA VAL A 102 2.12 -4.29 7.57
C VAL A 102 2.72 -4.43 8.97
N PHE A 103 3.53 -3.45 9.41
CA PHE A 103 4.12 -3.48 10.76
C PHE A 103 3.11 -3.26 11.87
N ALA A 104 2.07 -2.46 11.66
CA ALA A 104 0.96 -2.35 12.62
C ALA A 104 0.30 -3.70 12.88
N HIS A 105 0.01 -4.47 11.82
CA HIS A 105 -0.51 -5.83 11.96
C HIS A 105 0.51 -6.77 12.61
N LEU A 106 1.78 -6.68 12.24
CA LEU A 106 2.83 -7.51 12.79
C LEU A 106 3.00 -7.31 14.30
N PHE A 107 3.04 -6.05 14.77
CA PHE A 107 3.05 -5.73 16.20
C PHE A 107 1.76 -6.17 16.90
N SER A 108 0.62 -5.99 16.26
CA SER A 108 -0.66 -6.45 16.82
C SER A 108 -0.67 -7.96 17.06
N LEU A 109 -0.14 -8.73 16.11
CA LEU A 109 -0.04 -10.19 16.23
C LEU A 109 1.00 -10.63 17.25
N SER A 110 2.21 -10.05 17.21
CA SER A 110 3.32 -10.45 18.09
C SER A 110 3.11 -10.09 19.55
N ARG A 111 2.29 -9.08 19.84
CA ARG A 111 2.06 -8.54 21.19
C ARG A 111 0.61 -8.64 21.64
N PHE A 112 -0.24 -9.40 20.92
CA PHE A 112 -1.67 -9.62 21.26
C PHE A 112 -2.49 -8.33 21.39
N LEU A 113 -2.13 -7.23 20.70
CA LEU A 113 -2.77 -5.93 20.86
C LEU A 113 -4.27 -5.98 20.55
N HIS A 114 -4.66 -6.72 19.52
CA HIS A 114 -6.06 -6.87 19.14
C HIS A 114 -6.88 -7.56 20.25
N GLN A 115 -6.36 -8.64 20.83
CA GLN A 115 -7.01 -9.35 21.92
C GLN A 115 -7.07 -8.49 23.17
N ALA A 116 -5.95 -7.88 23.55
CA ALA A 116 -5.89 -7.00 24.72
C ALA A 116 -6.91 -5.86 24.62
N ASN A 117 -7.02 -5.23 23.45
CA ASN A 117 -7.99 -4.15 23.24
C ASN A 117 -9.45 -4.59 23.36
N ARG A 118 -9.76 -5.83 23.02
CA ARG A 118 -11.13 -6.38 23.14
C ARG A 118 -11.47 -6.85 24.55
N GLU A 119 -10.51 -7.44 25.25
CA GLU A 119 -10.73 -8.10 26.55
C GLU A 119 -10.56 -7.16 27.74
N MET A 120 -9.61 -6.22 27.67
CA MET A 120 -9.34 -5.29 28.78
C MET A 120 -10.55 -4.47 29.24
N PRO A 121 -11.41 -3.91 28.37
CA PRO A 121 -12.55 -3.12 28.80
C PRO A 121 -13.58 -3.90 29.62
N SER A 122 -13.78 -5.18 29.31
CA SER A 122 -14.81 -6.02 29.95
C SER A 122 -14.28 -6.90 31.07
N ASN A 123 -13.01 -7.31 31.02
CA ASN A 123 -12.42 -8.31 31.92
C ASN A 123 -11.14 -7.86 32.62
N GLY A 124 -10.75 -6.58 32.42
CA GLY A 124 -9.44 -6.06 32.87
C GLY A 124 -9.27 -6.02 34.40
N ILE A 125 -10.33 -6.00 35.19
CA ILE A 125 -10.25 -5.96 36.65
C ILE A 125 -10.11 -7.38 37.20
N GLU A 126 -11.05 -8.27 36.88
CA GLU A 126 -11.11 -9.63 37.46
C GLU A 126 -10.16 -10.60 36.75
N GLY A 127 -10.07 -10.52 35.42
CA GLY A 127 -9.27 -11.41 34.58
C GLY A 127 -7.82 -10.95 34.31
N PHE A 128 -7.34 -9.86 34.92
CA PHE A 128 -6.03 -9.28 34.62
C PHE A 128 -4.86 -10.27 34.75
N LYS A 129 -4.86 -11.10 35.80
CA LYS A 129 -3.78 -12.07 36.03
C LYS A 129 -3.69 -13.10 34.90
N ASP A 130 -4.85 -13.60 34.46
CA ASP A 130 -4.92 -14.60 33.39
C ASP A 130 -4.55 -14.01 32.06
N MET A 131 -5.05 -12.80 31.73
CA MET A 131 -4.67 -12.07 30.54
C MET A 131 -3.16 -11.76 30.50
N LYS A 132 -2.58 -11.33 31.62
CA LYS A 132 -1.14 -11.09 31.73
C LYS A 132 -0.34 -12.36 31.40
N LYS A 133 -0.79 -13.52 31.88
CA LYS A 133 -0.16 -14.81 31.59
C LYS A 133 -0.24 -15.14 30.10
N VAL A 134 -1.41 -14.99 29.47
CA VAL A 134 -1.60 -15.23 28.03
C VAL A 134 -0.77 -14.25 27.21
N PHE A 135 -0.80 -12.97 27.54
CA PHE A 135 -0.11 -11.94 26.75
C PHE A 135 1.41 -11.91 26.98
N SER A 136 1.91 -12.59 28.01
CA SER A 136 3.35 -12.79 28.22
C SER A 136 3.98 -13.75 27.20
N GLU A 137 3.17 -14.51 26.46
CA GLU A 137 3.63 -15.33 25.32
C GLU A 137 4.00 -14.48 24.07
N GLY A 138 3.79 -13.18 24.14
CA GLY A 138 4.20 -12.26 23.08
C GLY A 138 5.72 -12.26 22.88
N PHE A 139 6.16 -11.98 21.67
CA PHE A 139 7.58 -12.01 21.30
C PHE A 139 8.04 -10.70 20.65
N GLU A 140 9.34 -10.48 20.69
CA GLU A 140 10.01 -9.35 20.02
C GLU A 140 10.31 -9.68 18.56
N LEU A 141 10.36 -8.66 17.71
CA LEU A 141 10.66 -8.82 16.28
C LEU A 141 12.17 -8.84 16.01
N MET A 142 13.01 -8.32 16.92
CA MET A 142 14.46 -8.37 16.80
C MET A 142 14.93 -9.82 16.60
N ASP A 143 15.90 -10.02 15.73
CA ASP A 143 16.47 -11.32 15.35
C ASP A 143 15.46 -12.33 14.73
N LYS A 144 14.23 -11.89 14.43
CA LYS A 144 13.27 -12.72 13.70
C LYS A 144 13.46 -12.58 12.20
N LYS A 145 13.16 -13.66 11.48
CA LYS A 145 13.20 -13.70 10.02
C LYS A 145 11.90 -13.19 9.42
N LEU A 146 12.00 -12.29 8.45
CA LEU A 146 10.88 -11.80 7.65
C LEU A 146 11.07 -12.19 6.19
N GLY A 147 10.23 -13.08 5.69
CA GLY A 147 10.18 -13.43 4.28
C GLY A 147 9.34 -12.45 3.49
N ILE A 148 9.90 -11.83 2.45
CA ILE A 148 9.21 -10.92 1.55
C ILE A 148 9.11 -11.57 0.17
N ILE A 149 7.87 -11.87 -0.25
CA ILE A 149 7.58 -12.43 -1.56
C ILE A 149 7.06 -11.30 -2.46
N GLY A 150 7.87 -10.91 -3.45
CA GLY A 150 7.67 -9.72 -4.27
C GLY A 150 8.40 -8.50 -3.72
N PHE A 151 9.52 -8.14 -4.34
CA PHE A 151 10.40 -7.06 -3.87
C PHE A 151 10.25 -5.77 -4.68
N GLY A 152 8.98 -5.42 -4.99
CA GLY A 152 8.62 -4.14 -5.57
C GLY A 152 8.74 -2.98 -4.56
N ARG A 153 8.13 -1.84 -4.87
CA ARG A 153 8.20 -0.63 -4.04
C ARG A 153 7.75 -0.86 -2.59
N ILE A 154 6.63 -1.55 -2.39
CA ILE A 154 6.11 -1.87 -1.05
C ILE A 154 7.07 -2.83 -0.33
N GLY A 155 7.50 -3.90 -0.97
CA GLY A 155 8.44 -4.86 -0.39
C GLY A 155 9.75 -4.22 0.06
N GLN A 156 10.25 -3.24 -0.69
CA GLN A 156 11.44 -2.47 -0.31
C GLN A 156 11.19 -1.58 0.91
N GLU A 157 10.04 -0.92 1.01
CA GLU A 157 9.70 -0.14 2.22
C GLU A 157 9.51 -1.03 3.45
N VAL A 158 8.89 -2.22 3.28
CA VAL A 158 8.80 -3.23 4.35
C VAL A 158 10.19 -3.68 4.79
N ALA A 159 11.10 -3.97 3.85
CA ALA A 159 12.46 -4.36 4.16
C ALA A 159 13.21 -3.28 4.95
N LYS A 160 13.09 -2.00 4.58
CA LYS A 160 13.71 -0.88 5.32
C LYS A 160 13.26 -0.84 6.78
N MET A 161 11.97 -1.01 7.02
CA MET A 161 11.41 -1.04 8.38
C MET A 161 11.87 -2.27 9.15
N ALA A 162 11.87 -3.45 8.52
CA ALA A 162 12.35 -4.70 9.11
C ALA A 162 13.82 -4.59 9.55
N ILE A 163 14.68 -4.09 8.69
CA ILE A 163 16.10 -3.86 9.00
C ILE A 163 16.25 -2.88 10.16
N GLY A 164 15.46 -1.80 10.17
CA GLY A 164 15.43 -0.84 11.27
C GLY A 164 14.99 -1.42 12.62
N LEU A 165 14.23 -2.52 12.60
CA LEU A 165 13.80 -3.27 13.79
C LEU A 165 14.74 -4.42 14.16
N GLY A 166 15.87 -4.56 13.46
CA GLY A 166 16.84 -5.64 13.71
C GLY A 166 16.38 -7.01 13.23
N MET A 167 15.44 -7.08 12.28
CA MET A 167 15.00 -8.35 11.68
C MET A 167 15.95 -8.81 10.57
N GLU A 168 16.06 -10.12 10.37
CA GLU A 168 16.68 -10.71 9.19
C GLU A 168 15.67 -10.73 8.03
N VAL A 169 16.03 -10.14 6.89
CA VAL A 169 15.13 -10.05 5.73
C VAL A 169 15.52 -11.07 4.67
N LEU A 170 14.60 -11.95 4.33
CA LEU A 170 14.71 -12.93 3.26
C LEU A 170 13.82 -12.50 2.09
N VAL A 171 14.39 -12.47 0.88
CA VAL A 171 13.69 -11.90 -0.28
C VAL A 171 13.54 -12.94 -1.40
N TYR A 172 12.33 -13.01 -1.94
CA TYR A 172 12.06 -13.63 -3.22
C TYR A 172 11.43 -12.63 -4.19
N ASP A 173 12.00 -12.52 -5.38
CA ASP A 173 11.38 -11.83 -6.53
C ASP A 173 11.76 -12.55 -7.83
N TYR A 174 10.84 -12.58 -8.78
CA TYR A 174 11.05 -13.32 -10.03
C TYR A 174 11.95 -12.60 -11.04
N LYS A 175 12.16 -11.29 -10.87
CA LYS A 175 12.88 -10.44 -11.85
C LYS A 175 14.33 -10.17 -11.49
N GLN A 176 14.68 -10.23 -10.22
CA GLN A 176 15.98 -9.73 -9.76
C GLN A 176 16.56 -10.62 -8.67
N ARG A 177 17.89 -10.79 -8.67
CA ARG A 177 18.59 -11.64 -7.69
C ARG A 177 19.27 -10.86 -6.57
N GLU A 178 19.62 -9.60 -6.79
CA GLU A 178 20.20 -8.70 -5.79
C GLU A 178 19.44 -7.38 -5.74
N PHE A 179 19.31 -6.83 -4.55
CA PHE A 179 18.55 -5.62 -4.27
C PHE A 179 19.31 -4.72 -3.32
N ASP A 180 19.53 -3.49 -3.72
CA ASP A 180 20.10 -2.46 -2.85
C ASP A 180 18.98 -1.71 -2.13
N VAL A 181 18.96 -1.82 -0.80
CA VAL A 181 18.01 -1.13 0.06
C VAL A 181 18.74 -0.01 0.79
N ILE A 182 18.28 1.22 0.62
CA ILE A 182 18.82 2.37 1.34
C ILE A 182 17.92 2.63 2.54
N VAL A 183 18.44 2.39 3.72
CA VAL A 183 17.81 2.73 5.00
C VAL A 183 18.27 4.12 5.40
N SER A 184 17.36 5.08 5.38
CA SER A 184 17.64 6.48 5.74
C SER A 184 17.15 6.76 7.16
N LEU A 185 18.05 7.19 8.03
CA LEU A 185 17.69 7.76 9.33
C LEU A 185 17.45 9.27 9.11
N SER A 186 16.20 9.70 9.20
CA SER A 186 15.79 11.04 8.76
C SER A 186 15.89 12.14 9.81
N ASN A 187 16.18 13.31 9.31
CA ASN A 187 15.85 14.71 9.70
C ASN A 187 16.23 15.26 11.07
N ALA A 188 16.00 14.58 12.19
CA ALA A 188 16.36 15.09 13.52
C ALA A 188 17.77 14.70 13.95
N TYR A 189 18.36 13.71 13.33
CA TYR A 189 19.61 13.06 13.74
C TYR A 189 20.63 13.01 12.60
N LYS A 190 20.93 14.09 11.87
CA LYS A 190 21.87 14.07 10.72
C LYS A 190 21.67 12.83 9.83
N SER A 191 21.14 13.00 8.66
CA SER A 191 20.79 11.91 7.72
C SER A 191 21.98 11.01 7.42
N ASN A 192 22.05 9.85 8.03
CA ASN A 192 22.94 8.77 7.64
C ASN A 192 22.16 7.78 6.79
N ASN A 193 22.64 7.49 5.60
CA ASN A 193 22.11 6.47 4.73
C ASN A 193 22.95 5.22 4.85
N PHE A 194 22.32 4.09 5.16
CA PHE A 194 22.96 2.78 5.16
C PHE A 194 22.48 2.01 3.94
N LYS A 195 23.40 1.56 3.13
CA LYS A 195 23.11 0.66 2.01
C LYS A 195 23.22 -0.78 2.50
N VAL A 196 22.13 -1.53 2.34
CA VAL A 196 22.07 -2.97 2.61
C VAL A 196 21.79 -3.68 1.30
N THR A 197 22.66 -4.61 0.90
CA THR A 197 22.45 -5.45 -0.27
C THR A 197 21.80 -6.75 0.16
N LEU A 198 20.58 -7.01 -0.29
CA LEU A 198 19.82 -8.23 -0.06
C LEU A 198 19.95 -9.14 -1.28
N LYS A 199 20.28 -10.40 -1.06
CA LYS A 199 20.31 -11.42 -2.13
C LYS A 199 18.95 -12.08 -2.26
N GLY A 200 18.39 -12.04 -3.46
CA GLY A 200 17.19 -12.81 -3.78
C GLY A 200 17.46 -14.31 -3.66
N GLN A 201 16.54 -15.02 -3.03
CA GLN A 201 16.60 -16.46 -2.81
C GLN A 201 15.48 -17.15 -3.60
N SER A 202 15.52 -18.48 -3.71
CA SER A 202 14.38 -19.21 -4.25
C SER A 202 13.19 -19.12 -3.29
N LEU A 203 11.97 -19.21 -3.84
CA LEU A 203 10.76 -19.23 -3.01
C LEU A 203 10.80 -20.34 -1.97
N GLU A 204 11.26 -21.52 -2.36
CA GLU A 204 11.41 -22.67 -1.48
C GLU A 204 12.37 -22.38 -0.31
N THR A 205 13.51 -21.76 -0.59
CA THR A 205 14.48 -21.36 0.43
C THR A 205 13.88 -20.38 1.42
N VAL A 206 13.18 -19.34 0.93
CA VAL A 206 12.51 -18.38 1.81
C VAL A 206 11.47 -19.09 2.68
N LEU A 207 10.60 -19.91 2.08
CA LEU A 207 9.54 -20.62 2.81
C LEU A 207 10.08 -21.64 3.82
N SER A 208 11.25 -22.26 3.57
CA SER A 208 11.87 -23.22 4.50
C SER A 208 12.51 -22.57 5.72
N GLN A 209 12.94 -21.30 5.59
CA GLN A 209 13.62 -20.58 6.67
C GLN A 209 12.68 -19.75 7.57
N ILE A 210 11.48 -19.49 7.10
CA ILE A 210 10.44 -18.82 7.88
C ILE A 210 9.43 -19.86 8.33
N GLY A 211 9.08 -19.85 9.62
CA GLY A 211 8.09 -20.78 10.17
C GLY A 211 6.73 -20.64 9.47
N ARG A 212 5.86 -21.62 9.62
CA ARG A 212 4.50 -21.56 9.07
C ARG A 212 3.64 -20.59 9.88
N ALA A 213 3.37 -19.41 9.35
CA ALA A 213 2.26 -18.61 9.83
C ALA A 213 0.95 -19.23 9.31
N HIS A 214 0.07 -19.66 10.21
CA HIS A 214 -1.31 -19.95 9.85
C HIS A 214 -2.06 -18.63 9.70
N VAL A 215 -2.17 -18.15 8.48
CA VAL A 215 -3.11 -17.08 8.15
C VAL A 215 -4.45 -17.74 7.88
N LEU A 216 -5.39 -17.63 8.83
CA LEU A 216 -6.72 -18.22 8.74
C LEU A 216 -7.67 -17.51 7.75
N THR A 217 -7.25 -16.42 7.13
CA THR A 217 -8.04 -15.74 6.11
C THR A 217 -7.24 -15.59 4.83
N PRO A 218 -7.68 -16.22 3.71
CA PRO A 218 -7.10 -15.93 2.41
C PRO A 218 -7.50 -14.51 2.01
N VAL A 219 -6.53 -13.60 1.98
CA VAL A 219 -6.71 -12.32 1.29
C VAL A 219 -6.58 -12.60 -0.20
N THR A 220 -7.70 -12.90 -0.84
CA THR A 220 -7.79 -13.06 -2.27
C THR A 220 -7.85 -11.69 -2.95
N VAL A 221 -6.69 -11.08 -3.12
CA VAL A 221 -6.50 -10.02 -4.12
C VAL A 221 -5.49 -10.55 -5.12
N PRO A 222 -5.83 -10.72 -6.41
CA PRO A 222 -5.00 -11.46 -7.37
C PRO A 222 -3.65 -10.83 -7.70
N TYR A 223 -3.28 -9.68 -7.14
CA TYR A 223 -2.07 -8.94 -7.51
C TYR A 223 -1.13 -8.53 -6.37
N LEU A 224 -1.45 -8.80 -5.10
CA LEU A 224 -0.59 -8.44 -3.96
C LEU A 224 -0.75 -9.47 -2.85
N VAL A 225 0.03 -10.54 -2.94
CA VAL A 225 0.19 -11.46 -1.81
C VAL A 225 1.49 -11.08 -1.11
N CYS A 226 1.47 -10.10 -0.23
CA CYS A 226 2.44 -10.00 0.84
C CYS A 226 2.05 -11.02 1.91
N ARG A 227 2.56 -12.25 1.78
CA ARG A 227 2.48 -13.23 2.86
C ARG A 227 3.60 -12.94 3.85
N LEU A 228 3.21 -12.33 4.98
CA LEU A 228 4.07 -12.24 6.15
C LEU A 228 4.09 -13.62 6.83
N LEU A 229 5.22 -14.28 6.78
CA LEU A 229 5.43 -15.53 7.45
C LEU A 229 6.46 -15.31 8.56
N LEU A 230 6.05 -15.51 9.81
CA LEU A 230 6.89 -15.39 10.99
C LEU A 230 7.34 -16.77 11.46
N GLU A 231 8.57 -16.84 11.93
CA GLU A 231 9.10 -18.05 12.55
C GLU A 231 8.39 -18.32 13.89
N LYS A 232 7.83 -19.54 14.04
CA LYS A 232 7.45 -20.07 15.35
C LYS A 232 8.67 -20.73 15.99
N LYS A 233 8.93 -20.39 17.25
CA LYS A 233 9.78 -21.21 18.12
C LYS A 233 9.13 -22.55 18.39
#